data_3c91e377c537bce68f9c13ae00e26037
#
_entry.id   3c91e377c537bce68f9c13ae00e26037
#
_cell.length_a   1.000
_cell.length_b   1.000
_cell.length_c   1.000
_cell.angle_alpha   90.00
_cell.angle_beta   90.00
_cell.angle_gamma   90.00
#
_symmetry.space_group_name_H-M   'P 1'
#
loop_
_entity.id
_entity.type
_entity.pdbx_description
1 polymer ?
#
loop_
_entity_poly.entity_id
_entity_poly.type
_entity_poly.pdbx_seq_one_letter_code
_entity_poly.pdbx_strand_id
1 'polypeptide(L)'
;MLLHPLAGGAMEDEFDFTAKDLKHYPHFDAPITFKEISRLVTDPQRVATNSFYPFFLYEEGWQPYRPTDAAKPEKKTRPIRYGARRDAYIFTFYRRKLSRLYEARLREMGIADCPIAYRQVLKPGRGSGKCNIDFAKDAFDEIEQLGDCVAVALDIEKYFENLDHRRIKLIWCDLLGVDELPPDHYAVFKNITNYRFVDQRSVYSRLGYFGMRERNGHMIPGFLMPFRDMPKQLCSNSDFRAKICGGDPTYGPSLVQKRQLPHGVPQGAPISDLIANFYLLDFDREMADFARARGGRYMRYSDDILLILPGGNREAQLAIAFASTEVRKYGPTLHIKDAKTCVAQFRRTPEGLQFQHLKQKPEEAAKNGFEYLGFRYDGRRVYVRDSTIS
;
A
#
# COMPACT_ATOMS: atom_id res chain seq x y z
N MET A 1 7.18 -24.85 23.94
CA MET A 1 8.01 -23.95 24.73
C MET A 1 7.15 -22.72 25.00
N LEU A 2 6.66 -22.57 26.23
CA LEU A 2 5.64 -21.57 26.62
C LEU A 2 6.28 -20.18 26.55
N LEU A 3 5.73 -19.33 25.66
CA LEU A 3 6.08 -17.92 25.54
C LEU A 3 5.50 -17.15 26.75
N HIS A 4 6.36 -16.48 27.49
CA HIS A 4 5.96 -15.54 28.53
C HIS A 4 5.16 -14.39 27.91
N PRO A 5 4.02 -13.99 28.52
CA PRO A 5 3.34 -12.76 28.12
C PRO A 5 4.25 -11.58 28.49
N LEU A 6 4.52 -10.73 27.53
CA LEU A 6 5.15 -9.42 27.78
C LEU A 6 4.25 -8.67 28.78
N ALA A 7 4.84 -8.21 29.86
CA ALA A 7 4.18 -7.45 30.91
C ALA A 7 3.40 -6.28 30.30
N GLY A 8 2.07 -6.34 30.44
CA GLY A 8 1.15 -5.29 30.04
C GLY A 8 1.32 -4.03 30.88
N GLY A 9 2.32 -3.23 30.56
CA GLY A 9 2.26 -1.80 30.82
C GLY A 9 1.24 -1.23 29.86
N ALA A 10 0.12 -0.73 30.36
CA ALA A 10 -0.82 0.06 29.59
C ALA A 10 -0.02 1.23 28.98
N MET A 11 0.35 1.13 27.70
CA MET A 11 0.83 2.29 26.94
C MET A 11 -0.38 3.21 26.84
N GLU A 12 -0.36 4.32 27.59
CA GLU A 12 -1.34 5.39 27.40
C GLU A 12 -1.38 5.71 25.91
N ASP A 13 -2.60 5.63 25.34
CA ASP A 13 -2.85 5.91 23.93
C ASP A 13 -2.61 7.41 23.69
N GLU A 14 -1.36 7.78 23.49
CA GLU A 14 -0.95 9.16 23.29
C GLU A 14 -1.50 9.66 21.95
N PHE A 15 -2.30 10.72 22.03
CA PHE A 15 -2.83 11.40 20.85
C PHE A 15 -1.73 12.25 20.21
N ASP A 16 -1.09 11.70 19.19
CA ASP A 16 0.08 12.26 18.50
C ASP A 16 -0.24 12.94 17.15
N PHE A 17 -1.51 13.31 16.92
CA PHE A 17 -1.91 14.04 15.72
C PHE A 17 -1.36 15.45 15.71
N THR A 18 -1.03 15.94 14.51
CA THR A 18 -0.57 17.31 14.25
C THR A 18 -1.45 17.99 13.22
N ALA A 19 -1.24 19.27 12.98
CA ALA A 19 -1.96 20.00 11.93
C ALA A 19 -1.80 19.38 10.53
N LYS A 20 -0.71 18.66 10.28
CA LYS A 20 -0.46 17.94 9.01
C LYS A 20 -1.39 16.76 8.80
N ASP A 21 -1.99 16.23 9.87
CA ASP A 21 -2.91 15.10 9.80
C ASP A 21 -4.32 15.53 9.41
N LEU A 22 -4.64 16.85 9.50
CA LEU A 22 -5.96 17.36 9.18
C LEU A 22 -6.31 17.12 7.71
N LYS A 23 -7.51 16.56 7.49
CA LYS A 23 -8.05 16.24 6.17
C LYS A 23 -8.94 17.38 5.65
N HIS A 24 -8.71 17.80 4.41
CA HIS A 24 -9.40 18.96 3.82
C HIS A 24 -10.20 18.63 2.55
N TYR A 25 -10.26 17.38 2.13
CA TYR A 25 -11.01 16.96 0.95
C TYR A 25 -12.53 16.91 1.21
N PRO A 26 -13.38 17.11 0.17
CA PRO A 26 -14.82 16.93 0.28
C PRO A 26 -15.24 15.49 0.57
N HIS A 27 -16.19 15.30 1.49
CA HIS A 27 -16.84 14.01 1.78
C HIS A 27 -18.24 14.25 2.40
N PHE A 28 -18.91 13.20 2.88
CA PHE A 28 -20.25 13.31 3.47
C PHE A 28 -20.24 13.86 4.90
N ASP A 29 -19.13 13.71 5.64
CA ASP A 29 -19.01 14.16 7.01
C ASP A 29 -18.70 15.65 7.13
N ALA A 30 -19.18 16.29 8.20
CA ALA A 30 -18.79 17.65 8.56
C ALA A 30 -17.31 17.71 8.99
N PRO A 31 -16.61 18.84 8.76
CA PRO A 31 -15.33 19.08 9.38
C PRO A 31 -15.44 19.02 10.90
N ILE A 32 -14.48 18.42 11.56
CA ILE A 32 -14.40 18.30 13.02
C ILE A 32 -13.12 18.97 13.52
N THR A 33 -13.18 19.51 14.73
CA THR A 33 -12.06 20.16 15.39
C THR A 33 -11.02 19.15 15.90
N PHE A 34 -9.82 19.61 16.15
CA PHE A 34 -8.74 18.80 16.71
C PHE A 34 -9.13 18.15 18.05
N LYS A 35 -9.88 18.90 18.90
CA LYS A 35 -10.41 18.37 20.17
C LYS A 35 -11.44 17.25 19.97
N GLU A 36 -12.29 17.37 18.94
CA GLU A 36 -13.26 16.32 18.60
C GLU A 36 -12.58 15.09 18.01
N ILE A 37 -11.53 15.29 17.19
CA ILE A 37 -10.70 14.17 16.70
C ILE A 37 -10.12 13.40 17.88
N SER A 38 -9.45 14.09 18.81
CA SER A 38 -8.87 13.46 20.00
C SER A 38 -9.91 12.64 20.77
N ARG A 39 -11.03 13.27 21.13
CA ARG A 39 -12.13 12.58 21.85
C ARG A 39 -12.73 11.39 21.11
N LEU A 40 -12.70 11.40 19.78
CA LEU A 40 -13.22 10.30 18.98
C LEU A 40 -12.26 9.11 18.99
N VAL A 41 -10.97 9.35 18.68
CA VAL A 41 -10.04 8.26 18.40
C VAL A 41 -9.46 7.62 19.66
N THR A 42 -9.39 8.38 20.77
CA THR A 42 -8.87 7.87 22.06
C THR A 42 -9.91 7.19 22.93
N ASP A 43 -11.20 7.23 22.54
CA ASP A 43 -12.29 6.57 23.27
C ASP A 43 -12.70 5.28 22.52
N PRO A 44 -12.30 4.09 22.99
CA PRO A 44 -12.62 2.82 22.34
C PRO A 44 -14.11 2.58 22.14
N GLN A 45 -14.97 3.03 23.09
CA GLN A 45 -16.42 2.86 22.99
C GLN A 45 -17.00 3.69 21.85
N ARG A 46 -16.49 4.90 21.64
CA ARG A 46 -16.90 5.74 20.52
C ARG A 46 -16.48 5.14 19.17
N VAL A 47 -15.30 4.55 19.09
CA VAL A 47 -14.84 3.87 17.88
C VAL A 47 -15.65 2.62 17.61
N ALA A 48 -15.91 1.80 18.64
CA ALA A 48 -16.71 0.57 18.54
C ALA A 48 -18.13 0.83 18.01
N THR A 49 -18.72 1.98 18.36
CA THR A 49 -20.08 2.37 17.96
C THR A 49 -20.12 3.34 16.79
N ASN A 50 -18.96 3.69 16.18
CA ASN A 50 -18.90 4.62 15.06
C ASN A 50 -19.63 4.08 13.83
N SER A 51 -20.48 4.93 13.23
CA SER A 51 -21.11 4.65 11.94
C SER A 51 -20.20 5.14 10.81
N PHE A 52 -19.46 4.22 10.22
CA PHE A 52 -18.54 4.55 9.10
C PHE A 52 -19.31 4.87 7.83
N TYR A 53 -18.90 5.93 7.13
CA TYR A 53 -19.39 6.26 5.82
C TYR A 53 -18.82 5.33 4.74
N PRO A 54 -19.49 5.19 3.57
CA PRO A 54 -18.92 4.51 2.43
C PRO A 54 -17.69 5.26 1.93
N PHE A 55 -16.66 4.53 1.49
CA PHE A 55 -15.49 5.11 0.81
C PHE A 55 -15.91 5.74 -0.52
N PHE A 56 -15.26 6.80 -0.91
CA PHE A 56 -15.28 7.25 -2.30
C PHE A 56 -14.30 6.44 -3.13
N LEU A 57 -14.81 5.87 -4.22
CA LEU A 57 -14.00 5.23 -5.25
C LEU A 57 -13.77 6.21 -6.39
N TYR A 58 -12.52 6.41 -6.78
CA TYR A 58 -12.14 7.07 -8.02
C TYR A 58 -10.98 6.34 -8.69
N GLU A 59 -10.87 6.49 -10.00
CA GLU A 59 -9.74 5.96 -10.75
C GLU A 59 -8.64 7.02 -10.86
N GLU A 60 -7.50 6.75 -10.23
CA GLU A 60 -6.30 7.53 -10.44
C GLU A 60 -5.61 7.03 -11.70
N GLY A 61 -5.50 7.92 -12.69
CA GLY A 61 -4.90 7.56 -13.97
C GLY A 61 -3.62 8.34 -14.21
N TRP A 62 -2.56 7.64 -14.63
CA TRP A 62 -1.32 8.28 -15.08
C TRP A 62 -0.86 7.69 -16.41
N GLN A 63 -0.17 8.50 -17.17
CA GLN A 63 0.44 8.09 -18.43
C GLN A 63 1.96 8.16 -18.27
N PRO A 64 2.67 7.02 -18.35
CA PRO A 64 4.12 7.02 -18.25
C PRO A 64 4.74 7.89 -19.35
N TYR A 65 5.74 8.70 -19.01
CA TYR A 65 6.54 9.42 -20.00
C TYR A 65 7.29 8.43 -20.91
N ARG A 66 7.31 8.70 -22.21
CA ARG A 66 8.22 8.05 -23.18
C ARG A 66 8.82 9.10 -24.09
N PRO A 67 10.10 8.93 -24.51
CA PRO A 67 10.71 9.74 -25.54
C PRO A 67 9.89 9.65 -26.86
N THR A 68 10.00 10.66 -27.67
CA THR A 68 9.15 11.12 -28.78
C THR A 68 8.79 10.11 -29.88
N ASP A 69 9.49 9.00 -30.05
CA ASP A 69 9.33 8.12 -31.23
C ASP A 69 8.68 6.75 -30.91
N ALA A 70 8.26 6.49 -29.70
CA ALA A 70 7.58 5.26 -29.32
C ALA A 70 6.07 5.46 -29.24
N ALA A 71 5.28 4.44 -29.61
CA ALA A 71 3.83 4.44 -29.42
C ALA A 71 3.47 4.88 -28.00
N LYS A 72 2.48 5.80 -27.87
CA LYS A 72 2.03 6.29 -26.55
C LYS A 72 1.61 5.11 -25.68
N PRO A 73 2.17 4.97 -24.46
CA PRO A 73 1.80 3.87 -23.59
C PRO A 73 0.33 4.00 -23.17
N GLU A 74 -0.33 2.87 -22.95
CA GLU A 74 -1.67 2.86 -22.39
C GLU A 74 -1.70 3.60 -21.05
N LYS A 75 -2.78 4.34 -20.83
CA LYS A 75 -3.05 5.00 -19.56
C LYS A 75 -3.25 3.92 -18.50
N LYS A 76 -2.38 3.88 -17.51
CA LYS A 76 -2.56 3.01 -16.34
C LYS A 76 -3.53 3.66 -15.37
N THR A 77 -4.47 2.87 -14.82
CA THR A 77 -5.43 3.34 -13.83
C THR A 77 -5.34 2.48 -12.55
N ARG A 78 -5.57 3.11 -11.41
CA ARG A 78 -5.70 2.44 -10.12
C ARG A 78 -6.99 2.86 -9.44
N PRO A 79 -7.82 1.92 -8.96
CA PRO A 79 -8.99 2.23 -8.17
C PRO A 79 -8.56 2.62 -6.75
N ILE A 80 -8.65 3.91 -6.43
CA ILE A 80 -8.33 4.45 -5.11
C ILE A 80 -9.62 4.65 -4.32
N ARG A 81 -9.58 4.32 -3.03
CA ARG A 81 -10.70 4.47 -2.11
C ARG A 81 -10.28 5.28 -0.90
N TYR A 82 -10.88 6.45 -0.71
CA TYR A 82 -10.63 7.28 0.47
C TYR A 82 -11.88 7.39 1.34
N GLY A 83 -11.70 7.30 2.65
CA GLY A 83 -12.77 7.34 3.64
C GLY A 83 -13.18 8.77 3.99
N ALA A 84 -14.32 8.91 4.66
CA ALA A 84 -14.70 10.16 5.29
C ALA A 84 -13.59 10.63 6.24
N ARG A 85 -13.47 11.95 6.43
CA ARG A 85 -12.38 12.53 7.24
C ARG A 85 -12.37 11.98 8.66
N ARG A 86 -13.55 11.90 9.28
CA ARG A 86 -13.76 11.31 10.61
C ARG A 86 -13.26 9.86 10.66
N ASP A 87 -13.63 9.05 9.68
CA ASP A 87 -13.23 7.65 9.59
C ASP A 87 -11.73 7.51 9.31
N ALA A 88 -11.18 8.39 8.46
CA ALA A 88 -9.75 8.42 8.17
C ALA A 88 -8.90 8.76 9.42
N TYR A 89 -9.40 9.58 10.36
CA TYR A 89 -8.73 9.82 11.64
C TYR A 89 -8.71 8.56 12.49
N ILE A 90 -9.81 7.81 12.57
CA ILE A 90 -9.87 6.52 13.26
C ILE A 90 -8.85 5.56 12.63
N PHE A 91 -8.89 5.36 11.31
CA PHE A 91 -7.93 4.48 10.62
C PHE A 91 -6.48 4.90 10.85
N THR A 92 -6.18 6.21 10.85
CA THR A 92 -4.83 6.72 11.10
C THR A 92 -4.37 6.43 12.54
N PHE A 93 -5.24 6.61 13.54
CA PHE A 93 -4.92 6.34 14.94
C PHE A 93 -4.61 4.86 15.18
N TYR A 94 -5.49 3.97 14.70
CA TYR A 94 -5.29 2.52 14.82
C TYR A 94 -4.09 2.02 14.00
N ARG A 95 -3.81 2.64 12.86
CA ARG A 95 -2.58 2.40 12.11
C ARG A 95 -1.34 2.71 12.95
N ARG A 96 -1.28 3.86 13.60
CA ARG A 96 -0.14 4.25 14.45
C ARG A 96 0.03 3.29 15.63
N LYS A 97 -1.06 2.94 16.30
CA LYS A 97 -1.07 1.97 17.40
C LYS A 97 -0.51 0.61 16.97
N LEU A 98 -1.04 0.04 15.91
CA LEU A 98 -0.58 -1.23 15.35
C LEU A 98 0.83 -1.17 14.76
N SER A 99 1.22 -0.05 14.18
CA SER A 99 2.57 0.13 13.64
C SER A 99 3.64 -0.03 14.72
N ARG A 100 3.41 0.49 15.92
CA ARG A 100 4.34 0.31 17.07
C ARG A 100 4.53 -1.17 17.42
N LEU A 101 3.44 -1.93 17.45
CA LEU A 101 3.46 -3.37 17.72
C LEU A 101 4.17 -4.15 16.59
N TYR A 102 3.86 -3.80 15.36
CA TYR A 102 4.51 -4.39 14.18
C TYR A 102 6.01 -4.15 14.16
N GLU A 103 6.45 -2.90 14.43
CA GLU A 103 7.87 -2.55 14.51
C GLU A 103 8.60 -3.32 15.64
N ALA A 104 7.94 -3.54 16.78
CA ALA A 104 8.49 -4.37 17.85
C ALA A 104 8.65 -5.83 17.42
N ARG A 105 7.62 -6.40 16.77
CA ARG A 105 7.64 -7.77 16.25
C ARG A 105 8.72 -7.97 15.17
N LEU A 106 8.92 -7.02 14.28
CA LEU A 106 9.99 -7.09 13.27
C LEU A 106 11.39 -7.14 13.90
N ARG A 107 11.61 -6.36 14.98
CA ARG A 107 12.88 -6.39 15.71
C ARG A 107 13.09 -7.71 16.44
N GLU A 108 12.06 -8.23 17.10
CA GLU A 108 12.06 -9.53 17.77
C GLU A 108 12.40 -10.66 16.80
N MET A 109 11.83 -10.62 15.58
CA MET A 109 12.07 -11.60 14.54
C MET A 109 13.41 -11.39 13.79
N GLY A 110 14.13 -10.31 14.05
CA GLY A 110 15.40 -9.99 13.37
C GLY A 110 15.26 -9.68 11.88
N ILE A 111 14.12 -9.17 11.45
CA ILE A 111 13.80 -8.85 10.04
C ILE A 111 13.39 -7.38 9.82
N ALA A 112 13.78 -6.50 10.74
CA ALA A 112 13.39 -5.10 10.70
C ALA A 112 13.92 -4.33 9.47
N ASP A 113 14.87 -4.87 8.75
CA ASP A 113 15.46 -4.33 7.51
C ASP A 113 14.85 -4.91 6.22
N CYS A 114 13.97 -5.90 6.33
CA CYS A 114 13.41 -6.62 5.19
C CYS A 114 12.16 -5.96 4.58
N PRO A 115 11.02 -5.77 5.29
CA PRO A 115 9.89 -5.00 4.77
C PRO A 115 10.21 -3.50 4.90
N ILE A 116 10.35 -2.80 3.79
CA ILE A 116 10.82 -1.41 3.76
C ILE A 116 9.75 -0.39 3.38
N ALA A 117 8.64 -0.81 2.75
CA ALA A 117 7.57 0.09 2.33
C ALA A 117 6.75 0.61 3.51
N TYR A 118 6.27 1.86 3.42
CA TYR A 118 5.31 2.48 4.34
C TYR A 118 5.77 2.57 5.80
N ARG A 119 7.05 2.42 6.06
CA ARG A 119 7.69 2.45 7.37
C ARG A 119 8.67 3.62 7.46
N GLN A 120 8.91 4.09 8.67
CA GLN A 120 9.97 5.06 8.94
C GLN A 120 11.28 4.32 9.29
N VAL A 121 12.02 3.89 8.27
CA VAL A 121 13.36 3.33 8.44
C VAL A 121 14.36 4.48 8.48
N LEU A 122 15.07 4.65 9.58
CA LEU A 122 16.00 5.77 9.76
C LEU A 122 17.30 5.57 8.96
N LYS A 123 17.87 6.66 8.49
CA LYS A 123 19.22 6.68 7.90
C LYS A 123 20.26 6.51 9.02
N PRO A 124 21.31 5.72 8.82
CA PRO A 124 22.40 5.60 9.80
C PRO A 124 22.97 6.98 10.17
N GLY A 125 23.03 7.27 11.46
CA GLY A 125 23.60 8.53 11.98
C GLY A 125 22.81 9.81 11.64
N ARG A 126 21.58 9.69 11.12
CA ARG A 126 20.71 10.84 10.78
C ARG A 126 19.31 10.65 11.37
N GLY A 127 18.66 11.74 11.79
CA GLY A 127 17.28 11.73 12.28
C GLY A 127 16.21 11.64 11.19
N SER A 128 16.60 11.59 9.91
CA SER A 128 15.66 11.51 8.77
C SER A 128 15.43 10.07 8.33
N GLY A 129 14.21 9.78 7.83
CA GLY A 129 13.87 8.47 7.25
C GLY A 129 14.51 8.25 5.88
N LYS A 130 14.70 6.97 5.51
CA LYS A 130 15.04 6.56 4.15
C LYS A 130 13.86 6.78 3.21
N CYS A 131 14.14 7.08 1.96
CA CYS A 131 13.19 7.13 0.86
C CYS A 131 13.57 6.11 -0.23
N ASN A 132 12.81 6.06 -1.33
CA ASN A 132 13.06 5.09 -2.41
C ASN A 132 14.49 5.17 -2.99
N ILE A 133 15.10 6.37 -3.02
CA ILE A 133 16.49 6.56 -3.45
C ILE A 133 17.45 5.79 -2.52
N ASP A 134 17.23 5.92 -1.21
CA ASP A 134 18.11 5.27 -0.22
C ASP A 134 17.96 3.75 -0.27
N PHE A 135 16.73 3.24 -0.44
CA PHE A 135 16.50 1.79 -0.56
C PHE A 135 17.03 1.20 -1.86
N ALA A 136 16.90 1.93 -2.98
CA ALA A 136 17.49 1.51 -4.24
C ALA A 136 19.02 1.50 -4.14
N LYS A 137 19.61 2.52 -3.49
CA LYS A 137 21.05 2.56 -3.20
C LYS A 137 21.49 1.36 -2.36
N ASP A 138 20.80 1.06 -1.26
CA ASP A 138 21.12 -0.11 -0.42
C ASP A 138 21.14 -1.42 -1.24
N ALA A 139 20.20 -1.58 -2.18
CA ALA A 139 20.15 -2.76 -3.05
C ALA A 139 21.30 -2.80 -4.05
N PHE A 140 21.66 -1.66 -4.65
CA PHE A 140 22.76 -1.59 -5.62
C PHE A 140 24.13 -1.69 -4.94
N ASP A 141 24.29 -1.13 -3.73
CA ASP A 141 25.50 -1.31 -2.91
C ASP A 141 25.71 -2.79 -2.55
N GLU A 142 24.65 -3.53 -2.23
CA GLU A 142 24.68 -4.98 -1.99
C GLU A 142 25.15 -5.76 -3.22
N ILE A 143 24.60 -5.42 -4.41
CA ILE A 143 25.02 -6.02 -5.69
C ILE A 143 26.50 -5.75 -5.95
N GLU A 144 26.97 -4.52 -5.73
CA GLU A 144 28.36 -4.14 -5.91
C GLU A 144 29.28 -4.87 -4.92
N GLN A 145 28.87 -5.00 -3.67
CA GLN A 145 29.62 -5.69 -2.63
C GLN A 145 29.78 -7.18 -2.94
N LEU A 146 28.70 -7.86 -3.32
CA LEU A 146 28.74 -9.28 -3.70
C LEU A 146 29.51 -9.51 -5.00
N GLY A 147 29.33 -8.65 -5.99
CA GLY A 147 29.99 -8.76 -7.29
C GLY A 147 29.41 -9.86 -8.16
N ASP A 148 29.76 -11.15 -7.87
CA ASP A 148 29.20 -12.31 -8.61
C ASP A 148 27.86 -12.72 -7.96
N CYS A 149 26.77 -12.16 -8.45
CA CYS A 149 25.44 -12.35 -7.88
C CYS A 149 24.31 -12.29 -8.89
N VAL A 150 23.12 -12.69 -8.46
CA VAL A 150 21.86 -12.49 -9.17
C VAL A 150 20.94 -11.62 -8.33
N ALA A 151 20.30 -10.65 -8.99
CA ALA A 151 19.18 -9.87 -8.45
C ALA A 151 17.87 -10.39 -9.06
N VAL A 152 16.94 -10.80 -8.22
CA VAL A 152 15.64 -11.38 -8.58
C VAL A 152 14.55 -10.45 -8.06
N ALA A 153 13.87 -9.74 -8.96
CA ALA A 153 12.71 -8.90 -8.65
C ALA A 153 11.41 -9.63 -9.02
N LEU A 154 10.50 -9.73 -8.06
CA LEU A 154 9.21 -10.41 -8.19
C LEU A 154 8.09 -9.47 -7.78
N ASP A 155 6.88 -9.68 -8.33
CA ASP A 155 5.68 -8.87 -8.05
C ASP A 155 4.54 -9.80 -7.64
N ILE A 156 3.85 -9.48 -6.53
CA ILE A 156 2.66 -10.23 -6.11
C ILE A 156 1.44 -9.63 -6.83
N GLU A 157 0.73 -10.45 -7.61
CA GLU A 157 -0.39 -9.97 -8.42
C GLU A 157 -1.56 -9.47 -7.57
N LYS A 158 -2.02 -8.24 -7.84
CA LYS A 158 -3.21 -7.62 -7.19
C LYS A 158 -3.19 -7.77 -5.67
N TYR A 159 -2.04 -7.49 -5.07
CA TYR A 159 -1.75 -7.79 -3.66
C TYR A 159 -2.85 -7.29 -2.70
N PHE A 160 -3.18 -5.99 -2.71
CA PHE A 160 -4.22 -5.42 -1.84
C PHE A 160 -5.61 -6.03 -2.03
N GLU A 161 -5.91 -6.54 -3.22
CA GLU A 161 -7.20 -7.14 -3.55
C GLU A 161 -7.32 -8.59 -3.08
N ASN A 162 -6.18 -9.24 -2.76
CA ASN A 162 -6.07 -10.66 -2.48
C ASN A 162 -5.76 -11.00 -1.01
N LEU A 163 -5.70 -9.99 -0.12
CA LEU A 163 -5.44 -10.22 1.31
C LEU A 163 -6.62 -10.91 1.99
N ASP A 164 -6.43 -12.14 2.48
CA ASP A 164 -7.46 -12.92 3.15
C ASP A 164 -7.87 -12.31 4.50
N HIS A 165 -9.17 -12.10 4.72
CA HIS A 165 -9.68 -11.42 5.90
C HIS A 165 -9.48 -12.22 7.19
N ARG A 166 -9.51 -13.57 7.15
CA ARG A 166 -9.27 -14.39 8.33
C ARG A 166 -7.83 -14.27 8.77
N ARG A 167 -6.90 -14.30 7.81
CA ARG A 167 -5.48 -14.12 8.11
C ARG A 167 -5.18 -12.74 8.65
N ILE A 168 -5.76 -11.67 8.08
CA ILE A 168 -5.63 -10.31 8.64
C ILE A 168 -6.06 -10.32 10.12
N LYS A 169 -7.24 -10.91 10.44
CA LYS A 169 -7.74 -10.97 11.82
C LYS A 169 -6.79 -11.71 12.74
N LEU A 170 -6.28 -12.87 12.32
CA LEU A 170 -5.36 -13.68 13.11
C LEU A 170 -4.07 -12.92 13.46
N ILE A 171 -3.43 -12.31 12.45
CA ILE A 171 -2.19 -11.54 12.67
C ILE A 171 -2.46 -10.30 13.52
N TRP A 172 -3.61 -9.63 13.33
CA TRP A 172 -4.00 -8.48 14.13
C TRP A 172 -4.19 -8.86 15.61
N CYS A 173 -4.86 -9.99 15.90
CA CYS A 173 -4.98 -10.54 17.25
C CYS A 173 -3.60 -10.89 17.84
N ASP A 174 -2.72 -11.53 17.06
CA ASP A 174 -1.36 -11.90 17.48
C ASP A 174 -0.52 -10.66 17.83
N LEU A 175 -0.59 -9.61 17.03
CA LEU A 175 0.10 -8.33 17.30
C LEU A 175 -0.39 -7.68 18.59
N LEU A 176 -1.68 -7.81 18.91
CA LEU A 176 -2.26 -7.30 20.16
C LEU A 176 -2.02 -8.23 21.36
N GLY A 177 -1.61 -9.49 21.14
CA GLY A 177 -1.50 -10.50 22.19
C GLY A 177 -2.86 -10.93 22.78
N VAL A 178 -3.90 -11.00 21.94
CA VAL A 178 -5.29 -11.35 22.35
C VAL A 178 -5.85 -12.45 21.45
N ASP A 179 -6.81 -13.23 22.01
CA ASP A 179 -7.50 -14.29 21.25
C ASP A 179 -8.57 -13.72 20.31
N GLU A 180 -9.20 -12.61 20.70
CA GLU A 180 -10.23 -11.92 19.93
C GLU A 180 -9.99 -10.41 19.90
N LEU A 181 -10.35 -9.78 18.77
CA LEU A 181 -10.22 -8.33 18.62
C LEU A 181 -11.16 -7.62 19.62
N PRO A 182 -10.63 -6.65 20.39
CA PRO A 182 -11.45 -5.74 21.18
C PRO A 182 -12.52 -5.05 20.31
N PRO A 183 -13.67 -4.64 20.86
CA PRO A 183 -14.80 -4.11 20.07
C PRO A 183 -14.44 -2.95 19.14
N ASP A 184 -13.57 -2.05 19.57
CA ASP A 184 -13.06 -0.92 18.79
C ASP A 184 -12.15 -1.37 17.63
N HIS A 185 -11.17 -2.26 17.89
CA HIS A 185 -10.35 -2.87 16.86
C HIS A 185 -11.19 -3.70 15.89
N TYR A 186 -12.22 -4.41 16.37
CA TYR A 186 -13.13 -5.15 15.52
C TYR A 186 -13.96 -4.24 14.61
N ALA A 187 -14.41 -3.08 15.11
CA ALA A 187 -15.12 -2.09 14.30
C ALA A 187 -14.24 -1.57 13.15
N VAL A 188 -12.96 -1.26 13.44
CA VAL A 188 -11.98 -0.85 12.42
C VAL A 188 -11.73 -1.98 11.42
N PHE A 189 -11.44 -3.20 11.89
CA PHE A 189 -11.23 -4.39 11.06
C PHE A 189 -12.42 -4.65 10.14
N LYS A 190 -13.65 -4.66 10.70
CA LYS A 190 -14.88 -4.89 9.95
C LYS A 190 -15.08 -3.87 8.83
N ASN A 191 -14.79 -2.60 9.10
CA ASN A 191 -15.02 -1.53 8.13
C ASN A 191 -13.91 -1.40 7.07
N ILE A 192 -12.74 -2.01 7.28
CA ILE A 192 -11.68 -2.11 6.28
C ILE A 192 -11.79 -3.40 5.42
N THR A 193 -12.42 -4.45 5.93
CA THR A 193 -12.59 -5.73 5.22
C THR A 193 -13.95 -5.85 4.53
N ASN A 194 -15.04 -5.45 5.19
CA ASN A 194 -16.41 -5.46 4.66
C ASN A 194 -16.89 -4.04 4.31
N TYR A 195 -16.03 -3.25 3.71
CA TYR A 195 -16.29 -1.86 3.43
C TYR A 195 -17.40 -1.64 2.39
N ARG A 196 -18.04 -0.48 2.51
CA ARG A 196 -18.94 0.06 1.49
C ARG A 196 -18.23 1.16 0.73
N PHE A 197 -18.62 1.36 -0.53
CA PHE A 197 -18.06 2.42 -1.36
C PHE A 197 -19.10 2.99 -2.31
N VAL A 198 -18.83 4.19 -2.81
CA VAL A 198 -19.62 4.88 -3.83
C VAL A 198 -18.68 5.40 -4.91
N ASP A 199 -19.11 5.37 -6.15
CA ASP A 199 -18.37 6.03 -7.23
C ASP A 199 -18.44 7.55 -7.05
N GLN A 200 -17.28 8.19 -6.98
CA GLN A 200 -17.15 9.62 -6.70
C GLN A 200 -17.87 10.48 -7.73
N ARG A 201 -17.76 10.16 -9.01
CA ARG A 201 -18.38 10.91 -10.09
C ARG A 201 -19.91 10.79 -10.06
N SER A 202 -20.41 9.60 -9.79
CA SER A 202 -21.86 9.36 -9.63
C SER A 202 -22.45 10.17 -8.46
N VAL A 203 -21.73 10.26 -7.33
CA VAL A 203 -22.12 11.10 -6.20
C VAL A 203 -22.13 12.57 -6.60
N TYR A 204 -21.08 13.07 -7.23
CA TYR A 204 -21.01 14.47 -7.65
C TYR A 204 -22.08 14.82 -8.68
N SER A 205 -22.41 13.90 -9.60
CA SER A 205 -23.51 14.11 -10.54
C SER A 205 -24.86 14.17 -9.83
N ARG A 206 -25.12 13.25 -8.89
CA ARG A 206 -26.38 13.21 -8.16
C ARG A 206 -26.60 14.41 -7.23
N LEU A 207 -25.53 14.97 -6.70
CA LEU A 207 -25.57 16.17 -5.86
C LEU A 207 -25.47 17.49 -6.63
N GLY A 208 -25.37 17.45 -7.97
CA GLY A 208 -25.32 18.64 -8.81
C GLY A 208 -23.94 19.35 -8.85
N TYR A 209 -22.86 18.64 -8.52
CA TYR A 209 -21.49 19.19 -8.62
C TYR A 209 -20.80 18.84 -9.93
N PHE A 210 -21.28 17.82 -10.65
CA PHE A 210 -20.76 17.38 -11.94
C PHE A 210 -21.92 17.19 -12.94
N GLY A 211 -21.72 17.64 -14.18
CA GLY A 211 -22.74 17.57 -15.22
C GLY A 211 -22.23 18.12 -16.55
N MET A 212 -23.16 18.35 -17.48
CA MET A 212 -22.83 19.00 -18.75
C MET A 212 -22.65 20.50 -18.55
N ARG A 213 -21.55 21.05 -19.04
CA ARG A 213 -21.22 22.48 -19.02
C ARG A 213 -20.74 22.95 -20.37
N GLU A 214 -21.00 24.17 -20.68
CA GLU A 214 -20.51 24.79 -21.92
C GLU A 214 -19.03 25.14 -21.78
N ARG A 215 -18.26 24.82 -22.82
CA ARG A 215 -16.87 25.23 -22.97
C ARG A 215 -16.54 25.42 -24.46
N ASN A 216 -16.17 26.62 -24.82
CA ASN A 216 -15.87 26.99 -26.22
C ASN A 216 -17.00 26.62 -27.20
N GLY A 217 -18.26 26.88 -26.84
CA GLY A 217 -19.43 26.56 -27.68
C GLY A 217 -19.84 25.09 -27.72
N HIS A 218 -19.18 24.22 -26.94
CA HIS A 218 -19.51 22.78 -26.86
C HIS A 218 -19.95 22.39 -25.46
N MET A 219 -21.00 21.55 -25.40
CA MET A 219 -21.42 20.92 -24.15
C MET A 219 -20.52 19.73 -23.84
N ILE A 220 -19.76 19.82 -22.76
CA ILE A 220 -18.84 18.77 -22.30
C ILE A 220 -19.10 18.39 -20.84
N PRO A 221 -18.90 17.13 -20.44
CA PRO A 221 -19.01 16.75 -19.05
C PRO A 221 -17.88 17.39 -18.22
N GLY A 222 -18.22 17.91 -17.03
CA GLY A 222 -17.25 18.55 -16.15
C GLY A 222 -17.83 18.99 -14.83
N PHE A 223 -16.97 19.49 -13.95
CA PHE A 223 -17.41 20.11 -12.71
C PHE A 223 -18.18 21.40 -13.01
N LEU A 224 -19.33 21.58 -12.34
CA LEU A 224 -20.21 22.76 -12.47
C LEU A 224 -19.72 23.92 -11.61
N MET A 225 -18.76 23.69 -10.72
CA MET A 225 -18.05 24.71 -9.94
C MET A 225 -16.56 24.34 -9.83
N PRO A 226 -15.67 25.29 -9.53
CA PRO A 226 -14.26 24.98 -9.24
C PRO A 226 -14.15 24.04 -8.05
N PHE A 227 -13.26 23.04 -8.13
CA PHE A 227 -13.08 22.05 -7.06
C PHE A 227 -12.70 22.67 -5.70
N ARG A 228 -11.96 23.78 -5.72
CA ARG A 228 -11.59 24.53 -4.51
C ARG A 228 -12.79 25.12 -3.76
N ASP A 229 -13.89 25.39 -4.49
CA ASP A 229 -15.12 26.02 -3.95
C ASP A 229 -16.14 24.95 -3.52
N MET A 230 -15.84 23.67 -3.74
CA MET A 230 -16.70 22.56 -3.35
C MET A 230 -16.80 22.48 -1.81
N PRO A 231 -18.03 22.34 -1.27
CA PRO A 231 -18.20 22.26 0.18
C PRO A 231 -17.50 21.03 0.77
N LYS A 232 -16.86 21.21 1.93
CA LYS A 232 -16.19 20.09 2.62
C LYS A 232 -17.17 18.99 3.03
N GLN A 233 -18.37 19.36 3.48
CA GLN A 233 -19.51 18.46 3.64
C GLN A 233 -20.39 18.57 2.40
N LEU A 234 -20.41 17.50 1.58
CA LEU A 234 -21.07 17.51 0.28
C LEU A 234 -22.59 17.61 0.36
N CYS A 235 -23.19 17.10 1.43
CA CYS A 235 -24.63 17.17 1.66
C CYS A 235 -24.96 16.97 3.14
N SER A 236 -26.18 17.30 3.54
CA SER A 236 -26.70 17.01 4.88
C SER A 236 -26.85 15.50 5.09
N ASN A 237 -26.97 15.06 6.37
CA ASN A 237 -27.24 13.66 6.68
C ASN A 237 -28.58 13.17 6.15
N SER A 238 -29.58 14.07 6.04
CA SER A 238 -30.89 13.77 5.42
C SER A 238 -30.73 13.54 3.92
N ASP A 239 -30.04 14.45 3.21
CA ASP A 239 -29.74 14.28 1.80
C ASP A 239 -28.88 13.03 1.51
N PHE A 240 -27.91 12.73 2.35
CA PHE A 240 -27.13 11.49 2.23
C PHE A 240 -28.03 10.25 2.24
N ARG A 241 -28.99 10.19 3.20
CA ARG A 241 -29.94 9.06 3.26
C ARG A 241 -30.88 9.04 2.07
N ALA A 242 -31.46 10.18 1.70
CA ALA A 242 -32.40 10.29 0.61
C ALA A 242 -31.75 10.04 -0.76
N LYS A 243 -30.70 10.81 -1.08
CA LYS A 243 -30.11 10.88 -2.43
C LYS A 243 -29.05 9.82 -2.68
N ILE A 244 -28.25 9.45 -1.66
CA ILE A 244 -27.11 8.54 -1.84
C ILE A 244 -27.46 7.11 -1.45
N CYS A 245 -28.15 6.93 -0.30
CA CYS A 245 -28.55 5.60 0.17
C CYS A 245 -29.83 5.06 -0.46
N GLY A 246 -30.53 5.86 -1.30
CA GLY A 246 -31.78 5.43 -1.96
C GLY A 246 -33.01 5.49 -1.04
N GLY A 247 -32.97 6.33 -0.01
CA GLY A 247 -34.12 6.54 0.90
C GLY A 247 -35.30 7.29 0.26
N ASP A 248 -35.06 8.03 -0.83
CA ASP A 248 -36.07 8.67 -1.63
C ASP A 248 -35.97 8.19 -3.09
N PRO A 249 -36.97 7.45 -3.59
CA PRO A 249 -36.99 6.90 -4.95
C PRO A 249 -36.88 7.92 -6.07
N THR A 250 -37.23 9.18 -5.82
CA THR A 250 -37.18 10.26 -6.84
C THR A 250 -35.73 10.54 -7.30
N TYR A 251 -34.75 10.26 -6.46
CA TYR A 251 -33.34 10.39 -6.79
C TYR A 251 -32.74 9.12 -7.41
N GLY A 252 -33.52 8.06 -7.58
CA GLY A 252 -33.07 6.78 -8.14
C GLY A 252 -32.48 5.82 -7.08
N PRO A 253 -31.94 4.68 -7.53
CA PRO A 253 -31.44 3.63 -6.63
C PRO A 253 -30.22 4.08 -5.80
N SER A 254 -29.96 3.33 -4.72
CA SER A 254 -28.76 3.53 -3.88
C SER A 254 -27.49 3.51 -4.74
N LEU A 255 -26.60 4.47 -4.49
CA LEU A 255 -25.23 4.48 -5.04
C LEU A 255 -24.28 3.65 -4.19
N VAL A 256 -24.67 3.25 -2.98
CA VAL A 256 -23.83 2.53 -2.04
C VAL A 256 -23.68 1.09 -2.47
N GLN A 257 -22.45 0.70 -2.76
CA GLN A 257 -22.06 -0.67 -3.08
C GLN A 257 -21.31 -1.29 -1.88
N LYS A 258 -21.42 -2.60 -1.72
CA LYS A 258 -20.74 -3.35 -0.65
C LYS A 258 -19.71 -4.30 -1.24
N ARG A 259 -18.52 -4.34 -0.68
CA ARG A 259 -17.55 -5.41 -0.95
C ARG A 259 -18.10 -6.71 -0.39
N GLN A 260 -18.15 -7.75 -1.23
CA GLN A 260 -18.74 -9.06 -0.86
C GLN A 260 -17.72 -10.18 -0.78
N LEU A 261 -16.47 -9.94 -1.21
CA LEU A 261 -15.42 -10.97 -1.22
C LEU A 261 -14.79 -11.13 0.16
N PRO A 262 -14.39 -12.38 0.55
CA PRO A 262 -13.74 -12.65 1.84
C PRO A 262 -12.27 -12.24 1.86
N HIS A 263 -11.81 -11.49 0.88
CA HIS A 263 -10.45 -11.00 0.73
C HIS A 263 -10.42 -9.57 0.16
N GLY A 264 -9.28 -8.91 0.32
CA GLY A 264 -8.99 -7.57 -0.19
C GLY A 264 -9.35 -6.44 0.78
N VAL A 265 -8.49 -5.43 0.78
CA VAL A 265 -8.64 -4.17 1.53
C VAL A 265 -8.62 -2.98 0.58
N PRO A 266 -9.24 -1.82 0.94
CA PRO A 266 -9.31 -0.67 0.06
C PRO A 266 -7.95 0.00 -0.08
N GLN A 267 -7.41 0.08 -1.29
CA GLN A 267 -6.21 0.85 -1.58
C GLN A 267 -6.53 2.35 -1.45
N GLY A 268 -5.78 3.05 -0.58
CA GLY A 268 -5.97 4.48 -0.26
C GLY A 268 -6.55 4.75 1.14
N ALA A 269 -7.01 3.73 1.88
CA ALA A 269 -7.33 3.90 3.30
C ALA A 269 -6.05 3.97 4.16
N PRO A 270 -6.00 4.84 5.19
CA PRO A 270 -4.75 5.09 5.95
C PRO A 270 -4.13 3.89 6.65
N ILE A 271 -4.88 2.81 6.88
CA ILE A 271 -4.42 1.60 7.58
C ILE A 271 -4.06 0.46 6.62
N SER A 272 -4.47 0.54 5.35
CA SER A 272 -4.33 -0.58 4.40
C SER A 272 -2.87 -0.91 4.07
N ASP A 273 -2.00 0.08 4.07
CA ASP A 273 -0.56 -0.06 3.86
C ASP A 273 0.11 -0.88 4.99
N LEU A 274 -0.27 -0.63 6.24
CA LEU A 274 0.22 -1.39 7.38
C LEU A 274 -0.33 -2.82 7.37
N ILE A 275 -1.62 -3.00 7.02
CA ILE A 275 -2.22 -4.33 6.86
C ILE A 275 -1.46 -5.13 5.81
N ALA A 276 -1.17 -4.52 4.66
CA ALA A 276 -0.37 -5.15 3.62
C ALA A 276 1.04 -5.53 4.12
N ASN A 277 1.64 -4.73 4.99
CA ASN A 277 2.94 -5.06 5.56
C ASN A 277 2.88 -6.24 6.53
N PHE A 278 2.04 -6.19 7.56
CA PHE A 278 2.01 -7.26 8.55
C PHE A 278 1.42 -8.57 8.02
N TYR A 279 0.62 -8.53 6.96
CA TYR A 279 0.03 -9.73 6.35
C TYR A 279 1.07 -10.76 5.92
N LEU A 280 2.24 -10.32 5.47
CA LEU A 280 3.36 -11.16 5.04
C LEU A 280 4.47 -11.30 6.09
N LEU A 281 4.19 -11.05 7.37
CA LEU A 281 5.19 -11.06 8.44
C LEU A 281 5.99 -12.37 8.50
N ASP A 282 5.30 -13.52 8.48
CA ASP A 282 5.97 -14.83 8.46
C ASP A 282 6.65 -15.12 7.11
N PHE A 283 6.03 -14.70 6.01
CA PHE A 283 6.66 -14.79 4.69
C PHE A 283 7.99 -14.02 4.65
N ASP A 284 8.01 -12.81 5.20
CA ASP A 284 9.24 -12.01 5.27
C ASP A 284 10.34 -12.72 6.06
N ARG A 285 9.99 -13.42 7.14
CA ARG A 285 10.94 -14.23 7.91
C ARG A 285 11.51 -15.37 7.06
N GLU A 286 10.65 -16.19 6.45
CA GLU A 286 11.08 -17.32 5.63
C GLU A 286 11.95 -16.87 4.45
N MET A 287 11.59 -15.76 3.80
CA MET A 287 12.37 -15.18 2.69
C MET A 287 13.72 -14.63 3.16
N ALA A 288 13.76 -13.98 4.33
CA ALA A 288 14.98 -13.46 4.91
C ALA A 288 15.93 -14.59 5.31
N ASP A 289 15.42 -15.64 5.93
CA ASP A 289 16.20 -16.82 6.32
C ASP A 289 16.71 -17.59 5.09
N PHE A 290 15.90 -17.72 4.05
CA PHE A 290 16.31 -18.29 2.76
C PHE A 290 17.47 -17.52 2.14
N ALA A 291 17.42 -16.20 2.13
CA ALA A 291 18.46 -15.34 1.56
C ALA A 291 19.75 -15.38 2.42
N ARG A 292 19.64 -15.24 3.74
CA ARG A 292 20.77 -15.27 4.69
C ARG A 292 21.53 -16.59 4.63
N ALA A 293 20.80 -17.73 4.57
CA ALA A 293 21.42 -19.05 4.46
C ALA A 293 22.27 -19.22 3.19
N ARG A 294 22.10 -18.33 2.20
CA ARG A 294 22.87 -18.30 0.94
C ARG A 294 23.85 -17.13 0.85
N GLY A 295 24.05 -16.40 1.94
CA GLY A 295 24.93 -15.23 1.96
C GLY A 295 24.38 -14.02 1.17
N GLY A 296 23.07 -13.98 0.97
CA GLY A 296 22.41 -12.92 0.22
C GLY A 296 21.46 -12.08 1.06
N ARG A 297 20.70 -11.22 0.40
CA ARG A 297 19.79 -10.27 1.02
C ARG A 297 18.38 -10.36 0.44
N TYR A 298 17.40 -10.18 1.33
CA TYR A 298 15.98 -10.05 0.99
C TYR A 298 15.45 -8.68 1.36
N MET A 299 14.67 -8.05 0.48
CA MET A 299 13.97 -6.80 0.71
C MET A 299 12.58 -6.87 0.08
N ARG A 300 11.56 -6.27 0.74
CA ARG A 300 10.20 -6.18 0.19
C ARG A 300 9.65 -4.76 0.28
N TYR A 301 9.23 -4.24 -0.86
CA TYR A 301 8.52 -2.97 -0.94
C TYR A 301 7.06 -3.21 -1.35
N SER A 302 6.16 -3.39 -0.37
CA SER A 302 4.74 -3.75 -0.59
C SER A 302 4.61 -5.11 -1.31
N ASP A 303 4.19 -5.09 -2.56
CA ASP A 303 4.08 -6.23 -3.48
C ASP A 303 5.38 -6.53 -4.25
N ASP A 304 6.32 -5.62 -4.27
CA ASP A 304 7.62 -5.80 -4.91
C ASP A 304 8.60 -6.52 -3.98
N ILE A 305 9.06 -7.69 -4.38
CA ILE A 305 10.04 -8.52 -3.68
C ILE A 305 11.39 -8.40 -4.39
N LEU A 306 12.47 -8.24 -3.64
CA LEU A 306 13.84 -8.28 -4.16
C LEU A 306 14.67 -9.30 -3.37
N LEU A 307 15.34 -10.19 -4.09
CA LEU A 307 16.38 -11.08 -3.57
C LEU A 307 17.68 -10.80 -4.32
N ILE A 308 18.77 -10.65 -3.58
CA ILE A 308 20.12 -10.54 -4.12
C ILE A 308 20.91 -11.70 -3.54
N LEU A 309 21.36 -12.63 -4.39
CA LEU A 309 22.01 -13.87 -3.95
C LEU A 309 23.36 -14.05 -4.67
N PRO A 310 24.42 -14.47 -3.96
CA PRO A 310 25.64 -14.90 -4.62
C PRO A 310 25.37 -16.02 -5.62
N GLY A 311 26.06 -16.01 -6.78
CA GLY A 311 25.96 -17.06 -7.79
C GLY A 311 25.29 -16.60 -9.09
N GLY A 312 24.53 -17.48 -9.73
CA GLY A 312 24.01 -17.29 -11.09
C GLY A 312 22.59 -17.76 -11.29
N ASN A 313 22.26 -18.19 -12.50
CA ASN A 313 20.89 -18.55 -12.89
C ASN A 313 20.26 -19.66 -12.02
N ARG A 314 21.06 -20.59 -11.51
CA ARG A 314 20.56 -21.66 -10.62
C ARG A 314 19.96 -21.08 -9.34
N GLU A 315 20.67 -20.15 -8.71
CA GLU A 315 20.24 -19.48 -7.48
C GLU A 315 18.98 -18.62 -7.73
N ALA A 316 18.90 -17.99 -8.90
CA ALA A 316 17.70 -17.26 -9.32
C ALA A 316 16.48 -18.15 -9.46
N GLN A 317 16.63 -19.32 -10.11
CA GLN A 317 15.52 -20.28 -10.25
C GLN A 317 15.07 -20.84 -8.89
N LEU A 318 16.00 -21.13 -7.99
CA LEU A 318 15.68 -21.56 -6.63
C LEU A 318 14.92 -20.47 -5.85
N ALA A 319 15.33 -19.21 -5.97
CA ALA A 319 14.67 -18.08 -5.32
C ALA A 319 13.24 -17.88 -5.84
N ILE A 320 13.02 -17.96 -7.16
CA ILE A 320 11.71 -17.84 -7.79
C ILE A 320 10.79 -18.99 -7.33
N ALA A 321 11.28 -20.21 -7.35
CA ALA A 321 10.52 -21.40 -6.93
C ALA A 321 10.14 -21.32 -5.45
N PHE A 322 11.08 -20.93 -4.58
CA PHE A 322 10.85 -20.78 -3.16
C PHE A 322 9.82 -19.68 -2.88
N ALA A 323 9.99 -18.47 -3.40
CA ALA A 323 9.05 -17.38 -3.23
C ALA A 323 7.65 -17.72 -3.73
N SER A 324 7.54 -18.40 -4.90
CA SER A 324 6.28 -18.81 -5.49
C SER A 324 5.56 -19.87 -4.67
N THR A 325 6.30 -20.75 -4.00
CA THR A 325 5.75 -21.78 -3.11
C THR A 325 5.32 -21.15 -1.79
N GLU A 326 6.18 -20.32 -1.20
CA GLU A 326 5.92 -19.69 0.08
C GLU A 326 4.71 -18.77 0.04
N VAL A 327 4.61 -17.87 -0.94
CA VAL A 327 3.52 -16.87 -1.00
C VAL A 327 2.14 -17.51 -1.01
N ARG A 328 2.00 -18.69 -1.60
CA ARG A 328 0.71 -19.43 -1.67
C ARG A 328 0.22 -19.93 -0.30
N LYS A 329 1.11 -20.11 0.66
CA LYS A 329 0.74 -20.51 2.03
C LYS A 329 -0.07 -19.42 2.75
N TYR A 330 0.05 -18.18 2.28
CA TYR A 330 -0.56 -17.00 2.90
C TYR A 330 -1.89 -16.58 2.29
N GLY A 331 -2.35 -17.26 1.25
CA GLY A 331 -3.68 -17.08 0.66
C GLY A 331 -3.79 -17.77 -0.70
N PRO A 332 -4.93 -18.42 -0.99
CA PRO A 332 -5.11 -19.21 -2.22
C PRO A 332 -5.07 -18.34 -3.49
N THR A 333 -5.31 -17.04 -3.35
CA THR A 333 -5.31 -16.06 -4.44
C THR A 333 -3.97 -15.35 -4.61
N LEU A 334 -3.03 -15.52 -3.65
CA LEU A 334 -1.71 -14.91 -3.75
C LEU A 334 -0.76 -15.71 -4.63
N HIS A 335 -0.20 -15.07 -5.62
CA HIS A 335 0.81 -15.67 -6.50
C HIS A 335 1.75 -14.61 -7.07
N ILE A 336 2.96 -15.06 -7.42
CA ILE A 336 3.95 -14.24 -8.12
C ILE A 336 3.52 -14.09 -9.58
N LYS A 337 3.55 -12.88 -10.09
CA LYS A 337 3.24 -12.56 -11.48
C LYS A 337 4.45 -12.82 -12.37
N ASP A 338 4.47 -13.97 -13.04
CA ASP A 338 5.62 -14.39 -13.85
C ASP A 338 6.02 -13.36 -14.93
N ALA A 339 5.04 -12.74 -15.58
CA ALA A 339 5.27 -11.72 -16.61
C ALA A 339 5.98 -10.44 -16.08
N LYS A 340 5.98 -10.23 -14.75
CA LYS A 340 6.69 -9.11 -14.11
C LYS A 340 7.98 -9.53 -13.41
N THR A 341 8.34 -10.81 -13.45
CA THR A 341 9.59 -11.31 -12.89
C THR A 341 10.76 -10.79 -13.72
N CYS A 342 11.73 -10.20 -13.05
CA CYS A 342 12.98 -9.75 -13.65
C CYS A 342 14.16 -10.41 -12.93
N VAL A 343 15.10 -10.93 -13.71
CA VAL A 343 16.33 -11.56 -13.21
C VAL A 343 17.52 -10.95 -13.90
N ALA A 344 18.43 -10.40 -13.13
CA ALA A 344 19.67 -9.82 -13.60
C ALA A 344 20.86 -10.53 -12.97
N GLN A 345 21.83 -10.92 -13.77
CA GLN A 345 23.12 -11.44 -13.32
C GLN A 345 24.17 -10.36 -13.37
N PHE A 346 24.96 -10.27 -12.33
CA PHE A 346 26.15 -9.43 -12.24
C PHE A 346 27.40 -10.31 -12.09
N ARG A 347 28.47 -9.90 -12.74
CA ARG A 347 29.77 -10.59 -12.69
C ARG A 347 30.89 -9.57 -12.55
N ARG A 348 31.80 -9.82 -11.64
CA ARG A 348 33.01 -9.00 -11.48
C ARG A 348 34.05 -9.38 -12.54
N THR A 349 34.52 -8.39 -13.26
CA THR A 349 35.58 -8.54 -14.25
C THR A 349 36.69 -7.53 -13.98
N PRO A 350 37.86 -7.66 -14.63
CA PRO A 350 38.94 -6.65 -14.51
C PRO A 350 38.49 -5.24 -14.90
N GLU A 351 37.50 -5.10 -15.82
CA GLU A 351 36.96 -3.84 -16.31
C GLU A 351 35.83 -3.29 -15.41
N GLY A 352 35.47 -3.99 -14.33
CA GLY A 352 34.41 -3.65 -13.40
C GLY A 352 33.26 -4.64 -13.38
N LEU A 353 32.13 -4.24 -12.79
CA LEU A 353 30.95 -5.09 -12.69
C LEU A 353 30.19 -5.13 -14.02
N GLN A 354 30.04 -6.31 -14.60
CA GLN A 354 29.27 -6.55 -15.81
C GLN A 354 27.87 -7.01 -15.46
N PHE A 355 26.89 -6.60 -16.27
CA PHE A 355 25.48 -6.85 -16.11
C PHE A 355 24.91 -7.62 -17.30
N GLN A 356 24.02 -8.59 -17.04
CA GLN A 356 23.28 -9.33 -18.05
C GLN A 356 21.86 -9.65 -17.54
N HIS A 357 20.84 -9.37 -18.35
CA HIS A 357 19.51 -9.88 -18.11
C HIS A 357 19.44 -11.40 -18.37
N LEU A 358 18.96 -12.17 -17.39
CA LEU A 358 18.56 -13.58 -17.58
C LEU A 358 17.05 -13.69 -17.86
N LYS A 359 16.23 -12.78 -17.31
CA LYS A 359 14.81 -12.65 -17.56
C LYS A 359 14.40 -11.18 -17.44
N GLN A 360 13.66 -10.67 -18.42
CA GLN A 360 13.18 -9.28 -18.45
C GLN A 360 11.67 -9.21 -18.54
N LYS A 361 11.10 -8.13 -18.01
CA LYS A 361 9.72 -7.74 -18.32
C LYS A 361 9.61 -7.35 -19.79
N PRO A 362 8.54 -7.70 -20.50
CA PRO A 362 8.39 -7.34 -21.92
C PRO A 362 8.51 -5.84 -22.21
N GLU A 363 8.07 -5.00 -21.27
CA GLU A 363 8.14 -3.52 -21.38
C GLU A 363 9.57 -2.95 -21.25
N GLU A 364 10.53 -3.76 -20.81
CA GLU A 364 11.90 -3.36 -20.49
C GLU A 364 12.95 -3.94 -21.46
N ALA A 365 12.52 -4.74 -22.44
CA ALA A 365 13.41 -5.49 -23.32
C ALA A 365 14.46 -4.65 -24.07
N ALA A 366 14.24 -3.35 -24.23
CA ALA A 366 15.19 -2.43 -24.89
C ALA A 366 16.07 -1.66 -23.89
N LYS A 367 15.93 -1.88 -22.56
CA LYS A 367 16.59 -1.05 -21.56
C LYS A 367 17.79 -1.77 -20.93
N ASN A 368 18.91 -1.07 -20.86
CA ASN A 368 20.11 -1.56 -20.19
C ASN A 368 20.06 -1.25 -18.69
N GLY A 369 20.19 -2.28 -17.83
CA GLY A 369 20.24 -2.17 -16.39
C GLY A 369 19.06 -2.80 -15.63
N PHE A 370 19.31 -3.19 -14.39
CA PHE A 370 18.32 -3.77 -13.46
C PHE A 370 17.47 -2.67 -12.83
N GLU A 371 16.15 -2.76 -12.94
CA GLU A 371 15.22 -1.77 -12.38
C GLU A 371 14.75 -2.15 -10.95
N TYR A 372 14.89 -1.19 -10.02
CA TYR A 372 14.35 -1.28 -8.67
C TYR A 372 13.93 0.10 -8.13
N LEU A 373 12.73 0.21 -7.56
CA LEU A 373 12.13 1.40 -6.92
C LEU A 373 12.27 2.72 -7.71
N GLY A 374 12.15 2.64 -9.04
CA GLY A 374 12.21 3.82 -9.90
C GLY A 374 13.62 4.19 -10.38
N PHE A 375 14.60 3.37 -10.08
CA PHE A 375 15.99 3.51 -10.53
C PHE A 375 16.43 2.29 -11.31
N ARG A 376 17.50 2.44 -12.10
CA ARG A 376 18.08 1.40 -12.93
C ARG A 376 19.59 1.39 -12.75
N TYR A 377 20.18 0.20 -12.55
CA TYR A 377 21.61 -0.02 -12.34
C TYR A 377 22.17 -0.98 -13.37
N ASP A 378 23.24 -0.57 -14.07
CA ASP A 378 23.89 -1.36 -15.12
C ASP A 378 25.22 -2.00 -14.68
N GLY A 379 25.52 -1.97 -13.38
CA GLY A 379 26.79 -2.42 -12.81
C GLY A 379 27.85 -1.31 -12.70
N ARG A 380 27.59 -0.12 -13.25
CA ARG A 380 28.52 1.03 -13.23
C ARG A 380 27.84 2.34 -12.86
N ARG A 381 26.63 2.56 -13.37
CA ARG A 381 25.88 3.81 -13.21
C ARG A 381 24.46 3.54 -12.79
N VAL A 382 23.92 4.47 -12.02
CA VAL A 382 22.50 4.51 -11.65
C VAL A 382 21.79 5.56 -12.46
N TYR A 383 20.67 5.18 -13.07
CA TYR A 383 19.81 6.04 -13.88
C TYR A 383 18.43 6.15 -13.25
N VAL A 384 17.77 7.27 -13.41
CA VAL A 384 16.34 7.40 -13.09
C VAL A 384 15.54 6.68 -14.19
N ARG A 385 14.54 5.91 -13.79
CA ARG A 385 13.65 5.24 -14.73
C ARG A 385 12.80 6.27 -15.49
N ASP A 386 12.65 6.11 -16.82
CA ASP A 386 11.94 7.06 -17.69
C ASP A 386 10.52 7.35 -17.19
N SER A 387 9.79 6.34 -16.73
CA SER A 387 8.43 6.50 -16.20
C SER A 387 8.37 7.20 -14.82
N THR A 388 9.51 7.51 -14.22
CA THR A 388 9.62 8.30 -12.97
C THR A 388 9.78 9.79 -13.29
N ILE A 389 10.20 10.10 -14.52
CA ILE A 389 10.32 11.47 -15.05
C ILE A 389 8.95 11.80 -15.67
N SER A 390 8.04 12.36 -14.92
CA SER A 390 6.70 12.77 -15.41
C SER A 390 6.37 14.19 -14.97
#